data_6933d86aae5c8ef9d1bb520d725168e9
#
_entry.id   6933d86aae5c8ef9d1bb520d725168e9
#
_cell.length_a   1.000
_cell.length_b   1.000
_cell.length_c   1.000
_cell.angle_alpha   90.00
_cell.angle_beta   90.00
_cell.angle_gamma   90.00
#
_symmetry.space_group_name_H-M   'P 1'
#
loop_
_entity.id
_entity.type
_entity.pdbx_description
1 polymer ?
#
loop_
_entity_poly.entity_id
_entity_poly.type
_entity_poly.pdbx_seq_one_letter_code
_entity_poly.pdbx_strand_id
1 'polypeptide(L)'
;MTTLLLAMTTTLALAAPTEKPAIIVEGEQPPARITRAAVLTPTEGPPVVLYSAVNQTDQQLEQFTVMAFVFKADGTPRARQVAPGRRTLEPHETKYSTIVLDAGLVDPTDIIVIGIDGIQRAGSETWWHAELRPLAEKAVPVKKH
;
A
#
# COMPACT_ATOMS: atom_id res chain seq x y z
N MET A 1 -48.17 -41.42 -3.36
CA MET A 1 -46.88 -41.19 -4.00
C MET A 1 -46.44 -39.79 -3.67
N THR A 2 -45.51 -39.65 -2.76
CA THR A 2 -44.95 -38.35 -2.34
C THR A 2 -43.64 -38.13 -3.14
N THR A 3 -43.67 -37.19 -4.05
CA THR A 3 -42.47 -36.85 -4.80
C THR A 3 -41.62 -35.91 -3.96
N LEU A 4 -40.46 -36.38 -3.50
CA LEU A 4 -39.50 -35.58 -2.76
C LEU A 4 -38.74 -34.73 -3.76
N LEU A 5 -39.00 -33.40 -3.79
CA LEU A 5 -38.22 -32.45 -4.60
C LEU A 5 -36.95 -32.12 -3.81
N LEU A 6 -35.83 -32.69 -4.24
CA LEU A 6 -34.51 -32.34 -3.68
C LEU A 6 -34.09 -30.98 -4.29
N ALA A 7 -34.28 -29.92 -3.53
CA ALA A 7 -33.77 -28.61 -3.92
C ALA A 7 -32.24 -28.62 -3.74
N MET A 8 -31.48 -28.76 -4.84
CA MET A 8 -30.04 -28.51 -4.84
C MET A 8 -29.81 -27.01 -4.71
N THR A 9 -29.50 -26.56 -3.52
CA THR A 9 -28.97 -25.22 -3.30
C THR A 9 -27.49 -25.24 -3.71
N THR A 10 -27.23 -24.80 -4.94
CA THR A 10 -25.86 -24.47 -5.36
C THR A 10 -25.43 -23.23 -4.63
N THR A 11 -24.65 -23.37 -3.58
CA THR A 11 -23.91 -22.27 -2.97
C THR A 11 -22.82 -21.86 -3.94
N LEU A 12 -23.04 -20.74 -4.65
CA LEU A 12 -21.96 -20.07 -5.37
C LEU A 12 -21.00 -19.51 -4.31
N ALA A 13 -19.88 -20.22 -4.13
CA ALA A 13 -18.78 -19.67 -3.36
C ALA A 13 -18.21 -18.47 -4.14
N LEU A 14 -18.59 -17.23 -3.76
CA LEU A 14 -17.93 -16.04 -4.22
C LEU A 14 -16.49 -16.12 -3.72
N ALA A 15 -15.52 -16.15 -4.67
CA ALA A 15 -14.11 -16.10 -4.33
C ALA A 15 -13.88 -14.83 -3.52
N ALA A 16 -13.48 -14.96 -2.27
CA ALA A 16 -13.15 -13.84 -1.41
C ALA A 16 -11.92 -13.12 -1.99
N PRO A 17 -11.88 -11.77 -1.93
CA PRO A 17 -10.68 -11.04 -2.28
C PRO A 17 -9.51 -11.51 -1.41
N THR A 18 -8.34 -11.64 -2.01
CA THR A 18 -7.13 -12.03 -1.29
C THR A 18 -6.45 -10.80 -0.70
N GLU A 19 -5.99 -10.93 0.53
CA GLU A 19 -5.25 -9.90 1.24
C GLU A 19 -3.86 -10.42 1.60
N LYS A 20 -2.83 -9.61 1.37
CA LYS A 20 -1.47 -9.89 1.81
C LYS A 20 -0.84 -8.63 2.37
N PRO A 21 0.13 -8.73 3.31
CA PRO A 21 0.80 -7.55 3.81
C PRO A 21 1.67 -6.90 2.73
N ALA A 22 1.75 -5.56 2.75
CA ALA A 22 2.76 -4.81 2.04
C ALA A 22 3.94 -4.57 2.99
N ILE A 23 5.16 -4.51 2.42
CA ILE A 23 6.36 -4.18 3.19
C ILE A 23 6.41 -2.66 3.36
N ILE A 24 6.61 -2.19 4.58
CA ILE A 24 6.71 -0.77 4.91
C ILE A 24 8.18 -0.41 5.08
N VAL A 25 8.63 0.63 4.36
CA VAL A 25 9.98 1.19 4.52
C VAL A 25 9.87 2.66 4.92
N GLU A 26 10.88 3.12 5.68
CA GLU A 26 10.92 4.48 6.23
C GLU A 26 12.28 5.11 6.03
N GLY A 27 12.29 6.41 5.72
CA GLY A 27 13.48 7.24 5.80
C GLY A 27 13.83 7.59 7.25
N GLU A 28 14.86 8.39 7.43
CA GLU A 28 15.32 8.83 8.74
C GLU A 28 14.42 9.90 9.33
N GLN A 29 14.03 9.73 10.59
CA GLN A 29 13.24 10.68 11.39
C GLN A 29 12.01 11.23 10.65
N PRO A 30 11.12 10.37 10.16
CA PRO A 30 9.97 10.83 9.40
C PRO A 30 8.96 11.57 10.28
N PRO A 31 8.43 12.74 9.83
CA PRO A 31 7.36 13.43 10.56
C PRO A 31 6.05 12.63 10.59
N ALA A 32 5.82 11.80 9.58
CA ALA A 32 4.67 10.91 9.53
C ALA A 32 5.13 9.49 9.17
N ARG A 33 4.40 8.50 9.63
CA ARG A 33 4.71 7.09 9.39
C ARG A 33 3.51 6.35 8.84
N ILE A 34 3.78 5.40 7.96
CA ILE A 34 2.81 4.36 7.63
C ILE A 34 2.88 3.30 8.72
N THR A 35 1.77 3.11 9.42
CA THR A 35 1.69 2.17 10.54
C THR A 35 1.12 0.82 10.12
N ARG A 36 0.40 0.80 9.01
CA ARG A 36 -0.24 -0.40 8.49
C ARG A 36 -0.38 -0.32 6.98
N ALA A 37 -0.09 -1.42 6.29
CA ALA A 37 -0.29 -1.50 4.85
C ALA A 37 -0.60 -2.94 4.44
N ALA A 38 -1.60 -3.08 3.57
CA ALA A 38 -2.01 -4.37 3.01
C ALA A 38 -2.38 -4.22 1.54
N VAL A 39 -2.10 -5.25 0.77
CA VAL A 39 -2.52 -5.32 -0.64
C VAL A 39 -3.78 -6.15 -0.71
N LEU A 40 -4.85 -5.54 -1.20
CA LEU A 40 -6.12 -6.20 -1.46
C LEU A 40 -6.22 -6.48 -2.96
N THR A 41 -6.32 -7.75 -3.32
CA THR A 41 -6.54 -8.16 -4.70
C THR A 41 -8.00 -8.58 -4.84
N PRO A 42 -8.84 -7.76 -5.48
CA PRO A 42 -10.24 -8.10 -5.70
C PRO A 42 -10.37 -9.20 -6.75
N THR A 43 -11.53 -9.84 -6.82
CA THR A 43 -11.83 -10.83 -7.86
C THR A 43 -11.91 -10.20 -9.24
N GLU A 44 -12.30 -8.93 -9.31
CA GLU A 44 -12.33 -8.12 -10.53
C GLU A 44 -11.74 -6.74 -10.23
N GLY A 45 -10.99 -6.22 -11.18
CA GLY A 45 -10.39 -4.90 -11.09
C GLY A 45 -8.95 -4.92 -10.56
N PRO A 46 -8.32 -3.74 -10.45
CA PRO A 46 -6.93 -3.61 -10.06
C PRO A 46 -6.72 -3.88 -8.57
N PRO A 47 -5.53 -4.36 -8.18
CA PRO A 47 -5.12 -4.44 -6.79
C PRO A 47 -5.07 -3.05 -6.14
N VAL A 48 -5.34 -3.01 -4.85
CA VAL A 48 -5.36 -1.78 -4.06
C VAL A 48 -4.47 -1.94 -2.84
N VAL A 49 -3.63 -0.96 -2.57
CA VAL A 49 -2.91 -0.89 -1.30
C VAL A 49 -3.73 -0.07 -0.33
N LEU A 50 -4.12 -0.69 0.78
CA LEU A 50 -4.75 -0.03 1.91
C LEU A 50 -3.68 0.33 2.92
N TYR A 51 -3.63 1.56 3.38
CA TYR A 51 -2.64 1.95 4.38
C TYR A 51 -3.21 2.96 5.36
N SER A 52 -2.57 3.04 6.53
CA SER A 52 -2.80 4.09 7.52
C SER A 52 -1.50 4.86 7.75
N ALA A 53 -1.62 6.18 7.83
CA ALA A 53 -0.50 7.08 8.12
C ALA A 53 -0.83 7.94 9.34
N VAL A 54 0.16 8.12 10.22
CA VAL A 54 0.03 8.93 11.43
C VAL A 54 1.03 10.08 11.41
N ASN A 55 0.57 11.27 11.76
CA ASN A 55 1.43 12.42 12.02
C ASN A 55 1.97 12.30 13.45
N GLN A 56 3.28 12.11 13.59
CA GLN A 56 3.93 11.94 14.89
C GLN A 56 4.31 13.25 15.57
N THR A 57 4.01 14.39 14.93
CA THR A 57 4.45 15.70 15.38
C THR A 57 3.31 16.52 15.97
N ASP A 58 3.67 17.60 16.66
CA ASP A 58 2.72 18.60 17.18
C ASP A 58 2.35 19.67 16.16
N GLN A 59 2.80 19.50 14.90
CA GLN A 59 2.54 20.43 13.81
C GLN A 59 1.69 19.78 12.74
N GLN A 60 0.80 20.54 12.14
CA GLN A 60 0.03 20.10 10.99
C GLN A 60 0.95 19.82 9.80
N LEU A 61 0.70 18.72 9.12
CA LEU A 61 1.32 18.40 7.84
C LEU A 61 0.35 18.73 6.72
N GLU A 62 0.80 19.48 5.73
CA GLU A 62 -0.04 19.97 4.65
C GLU A 62 -0.19 18.95 3.53
N GLN A 63 0.91 18.32 3.17
CA GLN A 63 0.95 17.31 2.12
C GLN A 63 1.95 16.21 2.46
N PHE A 64 1.67 15.02 2.00
CA PHE A 64 2.65 13.95 1.94
C PHE A 64 2.44 13.11 0.67
N THR A 65 3.51 12.55 0.15
CA THR A 65 3.47 11.66 -0.99
C THR A 65 3.87 10.26 -0.58
N VAL A 66 3.16 9.28 -1.10
CA VAL A 66 3.41 7.87 -0.84
C VAL A 66 3.86 7.21 -2.12
N MET A 67 4.89 6.41 -2.03
CA MET A 67 5.44 5.67 -3.15
C MET A 67 5.26 4.17 -2.93
N ALA A 68 4.74 3.50 -3.94
CA ALA A 68 4.64 2.05 -3.97
C ALA A 68 5.63 1.51 -5.00
N PHE A 69 6.41 0.51 -4.59
CA PHE A 69 7.33 -0.22 -5.46
C PHE A 69 6.78 -1.62 -5.68
N VAL A 70 6.83 -2.08 -6.90
CA VAL A 70 6.41 -3.42 -7.29
C VAL A 70 7.65 -4.21 -7.69
N PHE A 71 7.87 -5.33 -7.03
CA PHE A 71 8.94 -6.26 -7.33
C PHE A 71 8.35 -7.61 -7.74
N LYS A 72 9.01 -8.29 -8.66
CA LYS A 72 8.68 -9.69 -8.95
C LYS A 72 9.01 -10.57 -7.75
N ALA A 73 8.45 -11.78 -7.71
CA ALA A 73 8.70 -12.72 -6.63
C ALA A 73 10.19 -13.07 -6.44
N ASP A 74 11.01 -12.93 -7.49
CA ASP A 74 12.48 -13.13 -7.42
C ASP A 74 13.25 -11.92 -6.90
N GLY A 75 12.57 -10.81 -6.60
CA GLY A 75 13.18 -9.58 -6.13
C GLY A 75 13.56 -8.58 -7.23
N THR A 76 13.28 -8.90 -8.51
CA THR A 76 13.55 -7.99 -9.63
C THR A 76 12.56 -6.83 -9.64
N PRO A 77 13.02 -5.56 -9.73
CA PRO A 77 12.11 -4.41 -9.84
C PRO A 77 11.22 -4.51 -11.08
N ARG A 78 9.94 -4.23 -10.90
CA ARG A 78 8.96 -4.21 -12.00
C ARG A 78 8.46 -2.80 -12.29
N ALA A 79 8.05 -2.08 -11.27
CA ALA A 79 7.45 -0.75 -11.42
C ALA A 79 7.52 0.05 -10.13
N ARG A 80 7.28 1.33 -10.24
CA ARG A 80 7.01 2.21 -9.10
C ARG A 80 5.81 3.08 -9.42
N GLN A 81 5.04 3.42 -8.41
CA GLN A 81 3.89 4.29 -8.54
C GLN A 81 3.89 5.31 -7.41
N VAL A 82 3.74 6.57 -7.76
CA VAL A 82 3.60 7.66 -6.80
C VAL A 82 2.13 7.97 -6.67
N ALA A 83 1.62 7.97 -5.44
CA ALA A 83 0.29 8.46 -5.17
C ALA A 83 0.40 9.96 -4.85
N PRO A 84 -0.12 10.83 -5.73
CA PRO A 84 -0.17 12.24 -5.43
C PRO A 84 -1.15 12.46 -4.29
N GLY A 85 -0.66 12.99 -3.19
CA GLY A 85 -1.48 13.21 -2.02
C GLY A 85 -1.42 14.64 -1.54
N ARG A 86 -2.43 15.43 -1.83
CA ARG A 86 -2.78 16.55 -0.99
C ARG A 86 -3.61 16.00 0.16
N ARG A 87 -2.94 15.65 1.24
CA ARG A 87 -3.65 15.12 2.41
C ARG A 87 -3.10 15.80 3.65
N THR A 88 -3.91 16.67 4.18
CA THR A 88 -3.63 17.29 5.46
C THR A 88 -3.69 16.26 6.56
N LEU A 89 -2.67 16.20 7.41
CA LEU A 89 -2.66 15.45 8.66
C LEU A 89 -2.52 16.40 9.82
N GLU A 90 -3.54 16.43 10.69
CA GLU A 90 -3.48 17.18 11.94
C GLU A 90 -2.46 16.50 12.90
N PRO A 91 -1.96 17.23 13.91
CA PRO A 91 -1.07 16.65 14.90
C PRO A 91 -1.64 15.37 15.51
N HIS A 92 -0.84 14.30 15.51
CA HIS A 92 -1.17 12.98 16.06
C HIS A 92 -2.37 12.27 15.40
N GLU A 93 -2.87 12.82 14.29
CA GLU A 93 -3.97 12.23 13.54
C GLU A 93 -3.50 11.01 12.73
N THR A 94 -4.35 9.99 12.70
CA THR A 94 -4.20 8.83 11.81
C THR A 94 -5.23 8.91 10.70
N LYS A 95 -4.79 8.81 9.45
CA LYS A 95 -5.67 8.70 8.28
C LYS A 95 -5.48 7.39 7.56
N TYR A 96 -6.60 6.84 7.10
CA TYR A 96 -6.63 5.65 6.26
C TYR A 96 -6.79 6.05 4.80
N SER A 97 -6.10 5.34 3.92
CA SER A 97 -6.10 5.68 2.51
C SER A 97 -5.81 4.49 1.61
N THR A 98 -5.98 4.70 0.32
CA THR A 98 -5.78 3.66 -0.68
C THR A 98 -4.93 4.17 -1.84
N ILE A 99 -4.15 3.25 -2.42
CA ILE A 99 -3.48 3.45 -3.70
C ILE A 99 -3.99 2.36 -4.64
N VAL A 100 -4.59 2.76 -5.75
CA VAL A 100 -4.98 1.82 -6.80
C VAL A 100 -3.74 1.53 -7.64
N LEU A 101 -3.33 0.27 -7.69
CA LEU A 101 -2.19 -0.15 -8.50
C LEU A 101 -2.64 -0.40 -9.95
N ASP A 102 -1.75 -0.13 -10.90
CA ASP A 102 -2.03 -0.45 -12.29
C ASP A 102 -2.09 -1.96 -12.47
N ALA A 103 -3.27 -2.49 -12.82
CA ALA A 103 -3.49 -3.92 -12.99
C ALA A 103 -2.60 -4.56 -14.06
N GLY A 104 -2.15 -3.78 -15.06
CA GLY A 104 -1.24 -4.25 -16.10
C GLY A 104 0.19 -4.44 -15.60
N LEU A 105 0.52 -3.89 -14.44
CA LEU A 105 1.87 -3.91 -13.87
C LEU A 105 1.99 -4.82 -12.64
N VAL A 106 0.89 -5.38 -12.15
CA VAL A 106 0.89 -6.15 -10.89
C VAL A 106 0.40 -7.57 -11.12
N ASP A 107 1.26 -8.51 -10.78
CA ASP A 107 0.95 -9.93 -10.74
C ASP A 107 0.62 -10.34 -9.30
N PRO A 108 -0.24 -11.34 -9.05
CA PRO A 108 -0.55 -11.78 -7.68
C PRO A 108 0.65 -12.22 -6.86
N THR A 109 1.75 -12.64 -7.50
CA THR A 109 2.99 -13.04 -6.83
C THR A 109 3.93 -11.87 -6.56
N ASP A 110 3.63 -10.68 -7.06
CA ASP A 110 4.48 -9.51 -6.88
C ASP A 110 4.54 -9.08 -5.42
N ILE A 111 5.69 -8.54 -5.04
CA ILE A 111 5.95 -8.00 -3.70
C ILE A 111 5.76 -6.49 -3.76
N ILE A 112 4.94 -5.96 -2.88
CA ILE A 112 4.66 -4.53 -2.81
C ILE A 112 5.36 -3.93 -1.61
N VAL A 113 6.15 -2.89 -1.84
CA VAL A 113 6.82 -2.09 -0.81
C VAL A 113 6.26 -0.69 -0.86
N ILE A 114 5.91 -0.14 0.28
CA ILE A 114 5.30 1.20 0.38
C ILE A 114 6.05 2.05 1.39
N GLY A 115 6.17 3.34 1.11
CA GLY A 115 6.77 4.31 2.02
C GLY A 115 6.34 5.73 1.69
N ILE A 116 6.58 6.64 2.62
CA ILE A 116 6.40 8.07 2.41
C ILE A 116 7.73 8.65 1.91
N ASP A 117 7.72 9.26 0.74
CA ASP A 117 8.94 9.83 0.15
C ASP A 117 9.09 11.33 0.34
N GLY A 118 8.01 12.05 0.62
CA GLY A 118 8.03 13.48 0.85
C GLY A 118 6.92 13.95 1.77
N ILE A 119 7.23 14.91 2.64
CA ILE A 119 6.30 15.51 3.59
C ILE A 119 6.54 17.00 3.65
N GLN A 120 5.48 17.79 3.50
CA GLN A 120 5.49 19.24 3.69
C GLN A 120 4.74 19.61 4.96
N ARG A 121 5.40 20.40 5.82
CA ARG A 121 4.75 20.97 7.00
C ARG A 121 3.94 22.19 6.61
N ALA A 122 2.80 22.40 7.27
CA ALA A 122 1.97 23.56 7.05
C ALA A 122 2.78 24.85 7.31
N GLY A 123 2.65 25.82 6.41
CA GLY A 123 3.36 27.09 6.52
C GLY A 123 4.85 27.04 6.18
N SER A 124 5.36 25.93 5.68
CA SER A 124 6.76 25.76 5.29
C SER A 124 6.88 25.42 3.82
N GLU A 125 7.84 26.02 3.12
CA GLU A 125 8.19 25.65 1.76
C GLU A 125 9.17 24.48 1.73
N THR A 126 9.74 24.11 2.87
CA THR A 126 10.71 23.03 2.99
C THR A 126 10.01 21.68 3.13
N TRP A 127 10.46 20.73 2.33
CA TRP A 127 9.97 19.36 2.38
C TRP A 127 10.98 18.45 3.08
N TRP A 128 10.45 17.54 3.90
CA TRP A 128 11.21 16.37 4.30
C TRP A 128 11.17 15.36 3.16
N HIS A 129 12.31 14.76 2.83
CA HIS A 129 12.43 13.77 1.77
C HIS A 129 13.13 12.51 2.26
N ALA A 130 12.77 11.38 1.68
CA ALA A 130 13.45 10.11 1.87
C ALA A 130 13.76 9.46 0.52
N GLU A 131 14.96 8.90 0.41
CA GLU A 131 15.37 8.06 -0.70
C GLU A 131 14.89 6.63 -0.43
N LEU A 132 13.71 6.30 -0.94
CA LEU A 132 13.07 5.01 -0.63
C LEU A 132 13.56 3.85 -1.48
N ARG A 133 14.05 4.10 -2.69
CA ARG A 133 14.46 3.02 -3.59
C ARG A 133 15.50 2.08 -2.96
N PRO A 134 16.62 2.56 -2.39
CA PRO A 134 17.59 1.67 -1.76
C PRO A 134 17.00 0.91 -0.58
N LEU A 135 16.12 1.54 0.18
CA LEU A 135 15.43 0.90 1.31
C LEU A 135 14.47 -0.20 0.84
N ALA A 136 13.74 0.07 -0.24
CA ALA A 136 12.83 -0.90 -0.84
C ALA A 136 13.60 -2.13 -1.37
N GLU A 137 14.70 -1.89 -2.08
CA GLU A 137 15.54 -2.96 -2.64
C GLU A 137 16.13 -3.86 -1.55
N LYS A 138 16.55 -3.27 -0.41
CA LYS A 138 17.04 -4.02 0.75
C LYS A 138 15.96 -4.83 1.46
N ALA A 139 14.73 -4.33 1.46
CA ALA A 139 13.63 -4.95 2.20
C ALA A 139 13.06 -6.17 1.47
N VAL A 140 13.29 -6.29 0.17
CA VAL A 140 12.77 -7.38 -0.64
C VAL A 140 13.68 -8.60 -0.50
N PRO A 141 13.12 -9.78 -0.14
CA PRO A 141 13.93 -11.00 -0.08
C PRO A 141 14.42 -11.38 -1.48
N VAL A 142 15.73 -11.36 -1.67
CA VAL A 142 16.36 -11.85 -2.90
C VAL A 142 16.52 -13.36 -2.76
N LYS A 143 15.91 -14.12 -3.68
CA LYS A 143 16.21 -15.54 -3.78
C LYS A 143 17.65 -15.70 -4.29
N LYS A 144 18.54 -16.11 -3.41
CA LYS A 144 19.88 -16.54 -3.83
C LYS A 144 19.75 -17.84 -4.61
N HIS A 145 20.16 -17.80 -5.84
CA HIS A 145 20.37 -19.01 -6.66
C HIS A 145 21.70 -19.67 -6.29
#